data_b86ff7337d56c4385397e0bceebbad19
#
_entry.id   b86ff7337d56c4385397e0bceebbad19
#
_cell.length_a   1.000
_cell.length_b   1.000
_cell.length_c   1.000
_cell.angle_alpha   90.00
_cell.angle_beta   90.00
_cell.angle_gamma   90.00
#
_symmetry.space_group_name_H-M   'P 1'
#
loop_
_entity.id
_entity.type
_entity.pdbx_description
1 polymer ?
#
loop_
_entity_poly.entity_id
_entity_poly.type
_entity_poly.pdbx_seq_one_letter_code
_entity_poly.pdbx_strand_id
1 'polypeptide(L)'
;MRAACRGWRWNASDARHGLLVADKFRALYKRPTVLGVRVAQQIHEVCRPLAPLLGIWRGSGSGHYSTINDFAYVEEVVFDHVGKPFFAYSQKTKNPINGQPLHAERGYLRVINDREVEMVIAQPTGIVEILAGYYAANSDACVINFESTEVAMTATAKTVAEVTRVIRLENNEMLYDVSMAAMGQSMQHHLSATLQRVAK
;
A
#
# COMPACT_ATOMS: atom_id res chain seq x y z
N MET A 1 20.78 24.61 31.22
CA MET A 1 21.77 24.65 30.13
C MET A 1 21.03 24.68 28.82
N ARG A 2 21.10 25.80 28.07
CA ARG A 2 20.42 25.98 26.77
C ARG A 2 21.40 25.57 25.69
N ALA A 3 21.11 24.50 24.93
CA ALA A 3 21.85 24.10 23.73
C ALA A 3 21.42 24.99 22.57
N ALA A 4 22.37 25.73 21.98
CA ALA A 4 22.16 26.62 20.87
C ALA A 4 22.05 25.80 19.56
N CYS A 5 20.93 25.90 18.86
CA CYS A 5 20.81 25.46 17.48
C CYS A 5 21.68 26.37 16.60
N ARG A 6 22.77 25.84 16.04
CA ARG A 6 23.56 26.53 15.03
C ARG A 6 22.81 26.43 13.69
N GLY A 7 22.30 27.55 13.20
CA GLY A 7 21.67 27.66 11.89
C GLY A 7 22.68 27.38 10.77
N TRP A 8 22.34 26.46 9.90
CA TRP A 8 23.08 26.22 8.63
C TRP A 8 22.82 27.40 7.70
N ARG A 9 23.89 28.14 7.35
CA ARG A 9 23.84 29.17 6.30
C ARG A 9 24.21 28.52 4.96
N TRP A 10 23.28 28.52 4.03
CA TRP A 10 23.57 28.16 2.63
C TRP A 10 24.43 29.23 1.99
N ASN A 11 25.56 28.84 1.42
CA ASN A 11 26.44 29.75 0.70
C ASN A 11 26.19 29.64 -0.81
N ALA A 12 26.21 30.73 -1.55
CA ALA A 12 25.89 30.78 -2.98
C ALA A 12 26.80 29.90 -3.88
N SER A 13 27.96 29.44 -3.36
CA SER A 13 28.81 28.47 -4.03
C SER A 13 28.21 27.06 -4.10
N ASP A 14 27.32 26.70 -3.17
CA ASP A 14 26.75 25.37 -3.11
C ASP A 14 25.61 25.17 -4.13
N ALA A 15 25.00 26.27 -4.61
CA ALA A 15 23.95 26.22 -5.63
C ALA A 15 24.46 25.70 -6.99
N ARG A 16 25.73 25.94 -7.35
CA ARG A 16 26.30 25.45 -8.61
C ARG A 16 26.64 23.96 -8.56
N HIS A 17 27.04 23.46 -7.39
CA HIS A 17 27.28 22.01 -7.21
C HIS A 17 25.97 21.23 -7.18
N GLY A 18 24.90 21.79 -6.60
CA GLY A 18 23.58 21.19 -6.58
C GLY A 18 22.96 21.03 -7.96
N LEU A 19 23.14 22.02 -8.87
CA LEU A 19 22.67 21.92 -10.25
C LEU A 19 23.41 20.86 -11.07
N LEU A 20 24.73 20.71 -10.90
CA LEU A 20 25.53 19.70 -11.58
C LEU A 20 25.20 18.27 -11.12
N VAL A 21 24.85 18.09 -9.86
CA VAL A 21 24.41 16.79 -9.32
C VAL A 21 23.01 16.47 -9.80
N ALA A 22 22.08 17.42 -9.82
CA ALA A 22 20.72 17.26 -10.32
C ALA A 22 20.71 16.91 -11.83
N ASP A 23 21.57 17.52 -12.64
CA ASP A 23 21.66 17.20 -14.07
C ASP A 23 22.29 15.84 -14.33
N LYS A 24 23.26 15.41 -13.55
CA LYS A 24 23.81 14.05 -13.62
C LYS A 24 22.79 12.99 -13.19
N PHE A 25 21.99 13.24 -12.15
CA PHE A 25 20.88 12.37 -11.78
C PHE A 25 19.80 12.32 -12.85
N ARG A 26 19.46 13.48 -13.47
CA ARG A 26 18.48 13.53 -14.56
C ARG A 26 18.96 12.79 -15.82
N ALA A 27 20.26 12.76 -16.08
CA ALA A 27 20.84 12.00 -17.20
C ALA A 27 20.81 10.48 -16.95
N LEU A 28 20.99 10.04 -15.71
CA LEU A 28 20.88 8.63 -15.31
C LEU A 28 19.45 8.11 -15.35
N TYR A 29 18.44 8.99 -15.19
CA TYR A 29 17.01 8.64 -15.24
C TYR A 29 16.31 9.08 -16.53
N LYS A 30 17.05 9.54 -17.57
CA LYS A 30 16.49 9.62 -18.92
C LYS A 30 16.12 8.19 -19.33
N ARG A 31 14.84 7.84 -19.24
CA ARG A 31 14.31 6.62 -19.83
C ARG A 31 14.76 6.63 -21.30
N PRO A 32 15.48 5.63 -21.80
CA PRO A 32 15.74 5.55 -23.21
C PRO A 32 14.37 5.48 -23.90
N THR A 33 14.09 6.44 -24.77
CA THR A 33 12.95 6.37 -25.70
C THR A 33 13.39 5.36 -26.76
N VAL A 34 13.41 4.09 -26.40
CA VAL A 34 13.46 3.02 -27.36
C VAL A 34 12.05 2.96 -27.94
N LEU A 35 11.90 3.28 -29.21
CA LEU A 35 10.78 2.78 -30.03
C LEU A 35 10.89 1.26 -30.03
N GLY A 36 10.44 0.64 -28.97
CA GLY A 36 10.46 -0.79 -28.73
C GLY A 36 9.06 -1.17 -28.26
N VAL A 37 8.46 -2.10 -28.99
CA VAL A 37 7.34 -2.90 -28.55
C VAL A 37 7.44 -3.09 -27.04
N ARG A 38 6.47 -2.59 -26.27
CA ARG A 38 6.35 -2.93 -24.85
C ARG A 38 6.10 -4.43 -24.80
N VAL A 39 7.17 -5.20 -24.66
CA VAL A 39 7.03 -6.60 -24.29
C VAL A 39 6.33 -6.56 -22.94
N ALA A 40 5.10 -7.02 -22.89
CA ALA A 40 4.35 -7.13 -21.64
C ALA A 40 5.22 -8.00 -20.72
N GLN A 41 5.65 -7.43 -19.61
CA GLN A 41 6.51 -8.13 -18.67
C GLN A 41 5.76 -9.36 -18.16
N GLN A 42 6.33 -10.54 -18.32
CA GLN A 42 5.70 -11.77 -17.84
C GLN A 42 5.62 -11.75 -16.32
N ILE A 43 4.46 -12.16 -15.81
CA ILE A 43 4.26 -12.34 -14.36
C ILE A 43 5.18 -13.47 -13.89
N HIS A 44 5.78 -13.32 -12.71
CA HIS A 44 6.60 -14.35 -12.09
C HIS A 44 5.75 -15.60 -11.80
N GLU A 45 6.32 -16.77 -12.00
CA GLU A 45 5.59 -18.04 -11.91
C GLU A 45 4.85 -18.22 -10.57
N VAL A 46 5.53 -17.97 -9.46
CA VAL A 46 4.92 -18.08 -8.12
C VAL A 46 3.75 -17.12 -7.91
N CYS A 47 3.70 -15.99 -8.64
CA CYS A 47 2.63 -15.01 -8.55
C CYS A 47 1.39 -15.33 -9.40
N ARG A 48 1.46 -16.32 -10.30
CA ARG A 48 0.36 -16.66 -11.22
C ARG A 48 -0.98 -16.94 -10.53
N PRO A 49 -1.03 -17.67 -9.40
CA PRO A 49 -2.30 -17.92 -8.72
C PRO A 49 -3.00 -16.64 -8.24
N LEU A 50 -2.24 -15.59 -7.93
CA LEU A 50 -2.75 -14.29 -7.50
C LEU A 50 -2.79 -13.24 -8.62
N ALA A 51 -2.53 -13.62 -9.89
CA ALA A 51 -2.65 -12.73 -11.05
C ALA A 51 -4.02 -12.02 -11.15
N PRO A 52 -5.13 -12.63 -10.73
CA PRO A 52 -6.42 -11.92 -10.69
C PRO A 52 -6.45 -10.67 -9.81
N LEU A 53 -5.53 -10.47 -8.87
CA LEU A 53 -5.42 -9.21 -8.12
C LEU A 53 -4.92 -8.03 -8.97
N LEU A 54 -4.13 -8.28 -10.02
CA LEU A 54 -3.48 -7.24 -10.80
C LEU A 54 -4.47 -6.29 -11.46
N GLY A 55 -4.19 -5.00 -11.35
CA GLY A 55 -4.97 -3.94 -11.97
C GLY A 55 -5.34 -2.82 -11.01
N ILE A 56 -6.31 -2.02 -11.45
CA ILE A 56 -6.86 -0.90 -10.68
C ILE A 56 -8.26 -1.29 -10.23
N TRP A 57 -8.52 -1.07 -8.95
CA TRP A 57 -9.78 -1.38 -8.29
C TRP A 57 -10.33 -0.10 -7.69
N ARG A 58 -11.61 0.20 -7.92
CA ARG A 58 -12.26 1.39 -7.36
C ARG A 58 -13.60 1.03 -6.76
N GLY A 59 -13.94 1.70 -5.67
CA GLY A 59 -15.23 1.50 -5.01
C GLY A 59 -15.36 2.35 -3.76
N SER A 60 -16.15 1.84 -2.83
CA SER A 60 -16.47 2.54 -1.58
C SER A 60 -16.34 1.60 -0.39
N GLY A 61 -16.11 2.20 0.75
CA GLY A 61 -16.02 1.50 2.01
C GLY A 61 -16.56 2.34 3.18
N SER A 62 -16.59 1.71 4.32
CA SER A 62 -16.93 2.34 5.59
C SER A 62 -15.92 1.98 6.66
N GLY A 63 -15.72 2.89 7.59
CA GLY A 63 -14.87 2.71 8.75
C GLY A 63 -15.64 2.93 10.02
N HIS A 64 -15.34 2.08 11.01
CA HIS A 64 -15.86 2.14 12.35
C HIS A 64 -14.73 1.90 13.34
N TYR A 65 -14.73 2.57 14.45
CA TYR A 65 -13.86 2.25 15.59
C TYR A 65 -14.42 2.90 16.85
N SER A 66 -14.31 2.24 17.99
CA SER A 66 -14.92 2.67 19.26
C SER A 66 -14.50 4.08 19.74
N THR A 67 -13.40 4.62 19.22
CA THR A 67 -12.86 5.94 19.60
C THR A 67 -13.10 7.05 18.57
N ILE A 68 -13.79 6.77 17.47
CA ILE A 68 -14.10 7.74 16.40
C ILE A 68 -15.53 7.57 15.91
N ASN A 69 -16.07 8.57 15.24
CA ASN A 69 -17.36 8.45 14.55
C ASN A 69 -17.21 7.58 13.29
N ASP A 70 -18.27 6.88 12.92
CA ASP A 70 -18.36 6.13 11.68
C ASP A 70 -18.19 7.06 10.47
N PHE A 71 -17.50 6.56 9.45
CA PHE A 71 -17.23 7.33 8.23
C PHE A 71 -17.33 6.45 6.99
N ALA A 72 -17.69 7.08 5.87
CA ALA A 72 -17.64 6.47 4.55
C ALA A 72 -16.45 7.03 3.76
N TYR A 73 -15.96 6.26 2.80
CA TYR A 73 -14.91 6.67 1.89
C TYR A 73 -15.10 6.08 0.49
N VAL A 74 -14.51 6.74 -0.50
CA VAL A 74 -14.25 6.17 -1.81
C VAL A 74 -12.77 5.85 -1.93
N GLU A 75 -12.44 4.84 -2.73
CA GLU A 75 -11.12 4.24 -2.70
C GLU A 75 -10.63 3.81 -4.07
N GLU A 76 -9.30 3.87 -4.24
CA GLU A 76 -8.56 3.25 -5.32
C GLU A 76 -7.47 2.35 -4.74
N VAL A 77 -7.50 1.07 -5.11
CA VAL A 77 -6.43 0.09 -4.84
C VAL A 77 -5.77 -0.29 -6.16
N VAL A 78 -4.45 -0.40 -6.16
CA VAL A 78 -3.67 -0.82 -7.33
C VAL A 78 -2.72 -1.94 -6.93
N PHE A 79 -2.77 -3.04 -7.67
CA PHE A 79 -1.75 -4.07 -7.68
C PHE A 79 -1.05 -4.07 -9.03
N ASP A 80 0.28 -4.00 -9.02
CA ASP A 80 1.13 -4.01 -10.21
C ASP A 80 2.31 -4.97 -10.03
N HIS A 81 2.97 -5.36 -11.12
CA HIS A 81 4.12 -6.26 -11.07
C HIS A 81 5.25 -5.84 -12.01
N VAL A 82 6.45 -6.32 -11.71
CA VAL A 82 7.67 -6.12 -12.48
C VAL A 82 8.35 -7.46 -12.83
N GLY A 83 7.56 -8.54 -12.93
CA GLY A 83 8.05 -9.89 -13.24
C GLY A 83 8.92 -10.51 -12.13
N LYS A 84 8.79 -10.04 -10.91
CA LYS A 84 9.46 -10.56 -9.71
C LYS A 84 8.44 -11.23 -8.78
N PRO A 85 8.85 -12.03 -7.76
CA PRO A 85 7.93 -12.78 -6.89
C PRO A 85 7.17 -11.88 -5.90
N PHE A 86 6.68 -10.73 -6.35
CA PHE A 86 5.87 -9.80 -5.56
C PHE A 86 5.00 -8.92 -6.45
N PHE A 87 3.95 -8.37 -5.86
CA PHE A 87 3.17 -7.26 -6.39
C PHE A 87 3.46 -5.98 -5.63
N ALA A 88 3.61 -4.87 -6.36
CA ALA A 88 3.55 -3.54 -5.77
C ALA A 88 2.09 -3.24 -5.41
N TYR A 89 1.87 -2.66 -4.25
CA TYR A 89 0.57 -2.31 -3.70
C TYR A 89 0.48 -0.81 -3.42
N SER A 90 -0.65 -0.23 -3.74
CA SER A 90 -1.01 1.10 -3.25
C SER A 90 -2.50 1.23 -3.05
N GLN A 91 -2.89 1.99 -2.02
CA GLN A 91 -4.26 2.35 -1.68
C GLN A 91 -4.35 3.85 -1.44
N LYS A 92 -5.48 4.45 -1.80
CA LYS A 92 -5.81 5.85 -1.51
C LYS A 92 -7.30 5.97 -1.27
N THR A 93 -7.65 6.60 -0.15
CA THR A 93 -9.04 6.87 0.19
C THR A 93 -9.32 8.36 0.19
N LYS A 94 -10.57 8.73 -0.09
CA LYS A 94 -11.07 10.11 -0.11
C LYS A 94 -12.46 10.18 0.52
N ASN A 95 -12.75 11.32 1.09
CA ASN A 95 -14.09 11.64 1.53
C ASN A 95 -15.05 11.67 0.31
N PRO A 96 -16.17 10.93 0.31
CA PRO A 96 -17.07 10.84 -0.84
C PRO A 96 -17.82 12.13 -1.15
N ILE A 97 -17.93 13.07 -0.19
CA ILE A 97 -18.69 14.32 -0.35
C ILE A 97 -17.82 15.42 -0.93
N ASN A 98 -16.62 15.62 -0.37
CA ASN A 98 -15.78 16.77 -0.71
C ASN A 98 -14.47 16.39 -1.43
N GLY A 99 -14.20 15.08 -1.64
CA GLY A 99 -13.01 14.57 -2.33
C GLY A 99 -11.69 14.74 -1.58
N GLN A 100 -11.71 15.17 -0.33
CA GLN A 100 -10.50 15.35 0.48
C GLN A 100 -9.81 14.03 0.75
N PRO A 101 -8.46 13.94 0.65
CA PRO A 101 -7.72 12.74 1.02
C PRO A 101 -7.96 12.38 2.49
N LEU A 102 -8.19 11.10 2.77
CA LEU A 102 -8.34 10.57 4.13
C LEU A 102 -7.15 9.72 4.54
N HIS A 103 -6.80 8.74 3.73
CA HIS A 103 -5.74 7.79 4.03
C HIS A 103 -4.99 7.36 2.76
N ALA A 104 -3.80 6.84 2.93
CA ALA A 104 -3.02 6.21 1.85
C ALA A 104 -2.12 5.11 2.42
N GLU A 105 -1.87 4.10 1.60
CA GLU A 105 -0.92 3.02 1.89
C GLU A 105 -0.04 2.76 0.68
N ARG A 106 1.18 2.29 0.93
CA ARG A 106 2.08 1.74 -0.09
C ARG A 106 2.83 0.56 0.46
N GLY A 107 3.02 -0.45 -0.38
CA GLY A 107 3.71 -1.65 0.06
C GLY A 107 3.94 -2.68 -1.02
N TYR A 108 4.22 -3.89 -0.57
CA TYR A 108 4.47 -5.04 -1.44
C TYR A 108 3.78 -6.27 -0.86
N LEU A 109 3.06 -6.98 -1.72
CA LEU A 109 2.58 -8.33 -1.48
C LEU A 109 3.59 -9.31 -2.08
N ARG A 110 4.29 -10.05 -1.23
CA ARG A 110 5.28 -11.07 -1.59
C ARG A 110 4.62 -12.44 -1.62
N VAL A 111 4.77 -13.16 -2.70
CA VAL A 111 4.27 -14.54 -2.78
C VAL A 111 5.44 -15.48 -2.46
N ILE A 112 5.30 -16.25 -1.39
CA ILE A 112 6.36 -17.11 -0.85
C ILE A 112 6.31 -18.49 -1.50
N ASN A 113 5.11 -19.07 -1.57
CA ASN A 113 4.85 -20.36 -2.21
C ASN A 113 3.37 -20.43 -2.65
N ASP A 114 2.86 -21.62 -2.87
CA ASP A 114 1.48 -21.90 -3.33
C ASP A 114 0.38 -21.67 -2.28
N ARG A 115 0.74 -21.25 -1.08
CA ARG A 115 -0.20 -21.02 0.04
C ARG A 115 0.14 -19.80 0.89
N GLU A 116 1.39 -19.40 0.92
CA GLU A 116 1.91 -18.41 1.87
C GLU A 116 2.26 -17.10 1.16
N VAL A 117 1.90 -16.03 1.81
CA VAL A 117 2.19 -14.66 1.38
C VAL A 117 2.66 -13.83 2.57
N GLU A 118 3.41 -12.80 2.27
CA GLU A 118 3.76 -11.75 3.22
C GLU A 118 3.38 -10.39 2.63
N MET A 119 3.02 -9.45 3.47
CA MET A 119 2.74 -8.09 3.03
C MET A 119 3.44 -7.08 3.94
N VAL A 120 4.08 -6.09 3.33
CA VAL A 120 4.68 -4.95 4.04
C VAL A 120 3.97 -3.69 3.58
N ILE A 121 3.41 -2.93 4.51
CA ILE A 121 2.63 -1.72 4.23
C ILE A 121 3.21 -0.57 5.03
N ALA A 122 3.47 0.55 4.37
CA ALA A 122 3.80 1.82 5.01
C ALA A 122 2.66 2.82 4.83
N GLN A 123 2.35 3.54 5.92
CA GLN A 123 1.27 4.51 6.02
C GLN A 123 1.81 5.91 6.33
N PRO A 124 1.24 6.99 5.77
CA PRO A 124 1.63 8.36 6.10
C PRO A 124 1.34 8.75 7.55
N THR A 125 0.56 7.95 8.26
CA THR A 125 0.30 8.07 9.71
C THR A 125 1.49 7.68 10.59
N GLY A 126 2.60 7.20 9.97
CA GLY A 126 3.81 6.77 10.67
C GLY A 126 3.76 5.31 11.13
N ILE A 127 2.87 4.50 10.57
CA ILE A 127 2.72 3.08 10.88
C ILE A 127 3.30 2.26 9.74
N VAL A 128 3.98 1.15 10.08
CA VAL A 128 4.42 0.11 9.16
C VAL A 128 3.89 -1.23 9.66
N GLU A 129 3.15 -1.93 8.80
CA GLU A 129 2.64 -3.27 9.07
C GLU A 129 3.51 -4.31 8.37
N ILE A 130 3.91 -5.34 9.09
CA ILE A 130 4.52 -6.56 8.55
C ILE A 130 3.52 -7.69 8.82
N LEU A 131 3.00 -8.25 7.74
CA LEU A 131 1.91 -9.22 7.78
C LEU A 131 2.40 -10.54 7.19
N ALA A 132 2.07 -11.64 7.87
CA ALA A 132 2.12 -12.98 7.31
C ALA A 132 0.70 -13.42 6.95
N GLY A 133 0.55 -14.25 5.93
CA GLY A 133 -0.76 -14.67 5.49
C GLY A 133 -0.78 -15.96 4.70
N TYR A 134 -2.00 -16.46 4.55
CA TYR A 134 -2.29 -17.64 3.73
C TYR A 134 -3.34 -17.29 2.69
N TYR A 135 -3.23 -17.92 1.52
CA TYR A 135 -4.19 -17.73 0.46
C TYR A 135 -4.69 -19.04 -0.11
N ALA A 136 -5.90 -19.01 -0.63
CA ALA A 136 -6.47 -20.00 -1.53
C ALA A 136 -6.94 -19.28 -2.80
N ALA A 137 -6.57 -19.81 -3.96
CA ALA A 137 -6.92 -19.21 -5.25
C ALA A 137 -7.28 -20.29 -6.28
N ASN A 138 -8.16 -19.91 -7.20
CA ASN A 138 -8.44 -20.60 -8.45
C ASN A 138 -8.36 -19.62 -9.63
N SER A 139 -8.89 -19.96 -10.81
CA SER A 139 -8.80 -19.10 -12.00
C SER A 139 -9.43 -17.72 -11.82
N ASP A 140 -10.50 -17.59 -11.04
CA ASP A 140 -11.36 -16.41 -11.02
C ASP A 140 -11.60 -15.83 -9.63
N ALA A 141 -11.17 -16.55 -8.58
CA ALA A 141 -11.39 -16.17 -7.20
C ALA A 141 -10.13 -16.39 -6.35
N CYS A 142 -9.94 -15.54 -5.36
CA CYS A 142 -8.97 -15.79 -4.30
C CYS A 142 -9.45 -15.22 -2.96
N VAL A 143 -8.99 -15.87 -1.89
CA VAL A 143 -9.14 -15.37 -0.52
C VAL A 143 -7.76 -15.33 0.10
N ILE A 144 -7.40 -14.20 0.70
CA ILE A 144 -6.13 -14.03 1.41
C ILE A 144 -6.44 -13.55 2.82
N ASN A 145 -5.89 -14.23 3.82
CA ASN A 145 -6.00 -13.85 5.22
C ASN A 145 -4.62 -13.45 5.72
N PHE A 146 -4.52 -12.27 6.34
CA PHE A 146 -3.29 -11.74 6.91
C PHE A 146 -3.45 -11.46 8.40
N GLU A 147 -2.37 -11.70 9.14
CA GLU A 147 -2.19 -11.29 10.53
C GLU A 147 -0.86 -10.54 10.64
N SER A 148 -0.83 -9.48 11.44
CA SER A 148 0.41 -8.75 11.68
C SER A 148 1.36 -9.60 12.55
N THR A 149 2.58 -9.77 12.06
CA THR A 149 3.70 -10.31 12.87
C THR A 149 4.42 -9.20 13.60
N GLU A 150 4.34 -7.97 13.06
CA GLU A 150 4.88 -6.76 13.67
C GLU A 150 4.12 -5.53 13.16
N VAL A 151 3.91 -4.56 14.06
CA VAL A 151 3.44 -3.22 13.74
C VAL A 151 4.45 -2.22 14.30
N ALA A 152 5.27 -1.64 13.43
CA ALA A 152 6.25 -0.62 13.80
C ALA A 152 5.64 0.78 13.69
N MET A 153 6.01 1.67 14.59
CA MET A 153 5.44 3.01 14.70
C MET A 153 6.51 4.08 14.88
N THR A 154 6.32 5.23 14.23
CA THR A 154 7.09 6.43 14.55
C THR A 154 6.67 7.00 15.92
N ALA A 155 7.50 7.85 16.52
CA ALA A 155 7.24 8.40 17.86
C ALA A 155 5.93 9.21 17.97
N THR A 156 5.37 9.68 16.86
CA THR A 156 4.14 10.49 16.83
C THR A 156 2.93 9.72 16.32
N ALA A 157 3.09 8.46 15.92
CA ALA A 157 1.99 7.63 15.46
C ALA A 157 1.05 7.24 16.59
N LYS A 158 -0.21 7.00 16.27
CA LYS A 158 -1.15 6.37 17.22
C LYS A 158 -0.73 4.92 17.47
N THR A 159 -0.91 4.45 18.69
CA THR A 159 -0.57 3.07 19.03
C THR A 159 -1.50 2.09 18.35
N VAL A 160 -0.94 1.18 17.56
CA VAL A 160 -1.59 0.01 16.98
C VAL A 160 -0.82 -1.22 17.41
N ALA A 161 -1.49 -2.13 18.10
CA ALA A 161 -0.86 -3.33 18.65
C ALA A 161 -0.92 -4.49 17.64
N GLU A 162 -2.02 -4.62 16.91
CA GLU A 162 -2.28 -5.76 16.03
C GLU A 162 -3.24 -5.37 14.91
N VAL A 163 -3.06 -5.96 13.73
CA VAL A 163 -3.91 -5.78 12.55
C VAL A 163 -4.17 -7.13 11.90
N THR A 164 -5.40 -7.35 11.49
CA THR A 164 -5.77 -8.45 10.58
C THR A 164 -6.41 -7.89 9.33
N ARG A 165 -6.16 -8.54 8.18
CA ARG A 165 -6.75 -8.15 6.89
C ARG A 165 -7.24 -9.40 6.16
N VAL A 166 -8.42 -9.31 5.56
CA VAL A 166 -8.94 -10.34 4.68
C VAL A 166 -9.26 -9.70 3.34
N ILE A 167 -8.72 -10.26 2.26
CA ILE A 167 -9.04 -9.85 0.89
C ILE A 167 -9.76 -11.03 0.21
N ARG A 168 -10.92 -10.75 -0.39
CA ARG A 168 -11.68 -11.71 -1.19
C ARG A 168 -11.86 -11.13 -2.59
N LEU A 169 -11.55 -11.92 -3.58
CA LEU A 169 -11.75 -11.58 -4.98
C LEU A 169 -12.63 -12.64 -5.63
N GLU A 170 -13.68 -12.21 -6.29
CA GLU A 170 -14.56 -13.06 -7.08
C GLU A 170 -15.22 -12.22 -8.20
N ASN A 171 -15.28 -12.75 -9.40
CA ASN A 171 -16.03 -12.16 -10.53
C ASN A 171 -15.73 -10.66 -10.79
N ASN A 172 -14.45 -10.24 -10.73
CA ASN A 172 -14.03 -8.84 -10.86
C ASN A 172 -14.52 -7.90 -9.73
N GLU A 173 -14.98 -8.46 -8.62
CA GLU A 173 -15.26 -7.73 -7.40
C GLU A 173 -14.22 -8.10 -6.34
N MET A 174 -13.69 -7.09 -5.64
CA MET A 174 -12.79 -7.26 -4.51
C MET A 174 -13.47 -6.71 -3.26
N LEU A 175 -13.58 -7.56 -2.25
CA LEU A 175 -13.99 -7.16 -0.91
C LEU A 175 -12.78 -7.25 0.01
N TYR A 176 -12.66 -6.32 0.94
CA TYR A 176 -11.72 -6.50 2.02
C TYR A 176 -12.30 -6.06 3.37
N ASP A 177 -11.78 -6.68 4.41
CA ASP A 177 -12.04 -6.34 5.80
C ASP A 177 -10.72 -6.11 6.53
N VAL A 178 -10.68 -5.11 7.40
CA VAL A 178 -9.56 -4.84 8.31
C VAL A 178 -10.09 -4.77 9.72
N SER A 179 -9.46 -5.52 10.62
CA SER A 179 -9.66 -5.37 12.05
C SER A 179 -8.35 -4.96 12.72
N MET A 180 -8.41 -4.23 13.81
CA MET A 180 -7.22 -3.83 14.54
C MET A 180 -7.46 -3.74 16.05
N ALA A 181 -6.37 -3.91 16.81
CA ALA A 181 -6.28 -3.56 18.21
C ALA A 181 -5.44 -2.28 18.33
N ALA A 182 -6.05 -1.17 18.68
CA ALA A 182 -5.38 0.13 18.69
C ALA A 182 -5.85 1.01 19.85
N MET A 183 -5.00 1.94 20.30
CA MET A 183 -5.33 2.92 21.35
C MET A 183 -5.84 2.27 22.65
N GLY A 184 -5.30 1.08 23.00
CA GLY A 184 -5.71 0.32 24.21
C GLY A 184 -7.02 -0.44 24.06
N GLN A 185 -7.66 -0.44 22.87
CA GLN A 185 -8.86 -1.23 22.59
C GLN A 185 -8.46 -2.63 22.14
N SER A 186 -9.29 -3.62 22.45
CA SER A 186 -9.17 -4.99 21.93
C SER A 186 -9.40 -5.02 20.43
N MET A 187 -9.00 -6.15 19.79
CA MET A 187 -9.25 -6.41 18.38
C MET A 187 -10.73 -6.20 18.05
N GLN A 188 -11.02 -5.35 17.09
CA GLN A 188 -12.35 -5.06 16.59
C GLN A 188 -12.31 -4.71 15.11
N HIS A 189 -13.42 -4.93 14.41
CA HIS A 189 -13.58 -4.55 13.02
C HIS A 189 -13.39 -3.02 12.86
N HIS A 190 -12.64 -2.63 11.83
CA HIS A 190 -12.34 -1.21 11.57
C HIS A 190 -12.79 -0.75 10.19
N LEU A 191 -12.46 -1.49 9.13
CA LEU A 191 -12.76 -1.09 7.75
C LEU A 191 -13.37 -2.26 6.98
N SER A 192 -14.30 -1.95 6.08
CA SER A 192 -14.70 -2.83 4.99
C SER A 192 -14.94 -2.04 3.71
N ALA A 193 -14.65 -2.63 2.57
CA ALA A 193 -14.92 -2.04 1.27
C ALA A 193 -15.28 -3.08 0.22
N THR A 194 -16.01 -2.59 -0.79
CA THR A 194 -16.33 -3.32 -2.02
C THR A 194 -15.83 -2.52 -3.22
N LEU A 195 -14.97 -3.14 -4.02
CA LEU A 195 -14.31 -2.51 -5.16
C LEU A 195 -14.59 -3.30 -6.43
N GLN A 196 -14.73 -2.60 -7.53
CA GLN A 196 -14.86 -3.18 -8.86
C GLN A 196 -13.59 -2.94 -9.67
N ARG A 197 -13.24 -3.90 -10.50
CA ARG A 197 -12.10 -3.75 -11.42
C ARG A 197 -12.38 -2.63 -12.42
N VAL A 198 -11.44 -1.70 -12.54
CA VAL A 198 -11.48 -0.67 -13.59
C VAL A 198 -11.07 -1.31 -14.92
N ALA A 199 -11.93 -1.22 -15.93
CA ALA A 199 -11.60 -1.67 -17.29
C ALA A 199 -10.36 -0.91 -17.80
N LYS A 200 -9.50 -1.64 -18.54
CA LYS A 200 -8.30 -1.04 -19.17
C LYS A 200 -8.69 -0.19 -20.36
#